data_b2d4c18ae69e817530475a6a6f2a3356
#
_entry.id   b2d4c18ae69e817530475a6a6f2a3356
#
_cell.length_a   1.000
_cell.length_b   1.000
_cell.length_c   1.000
_cell.angle_alpha   90.00
_cell.angle_beta   90.00
_cell.angle_gamma   90.00
#
_symmetry.space_group_name_H-M   'P 1'
#
loop_
_entity.id
_entity.type
_entity.pdbx_description
1 polymer ?
#
loop_
_entity_poly.entity_id
_entity_poly.type
_entity_poly.pdbx_seq_one_letter_code
_entity_poly.pdbx_strand_id
1 'polypeptide(L)'
;GFEMEVYSADGEIKKISKGESILTRTGIPVGMRSGKSVVYTEIEVRKEDKMNDVIKAGNVFKLADLVPYQEGKIVNMDVVHNDKMKLVVMAFDSQTGLSEHAAPGEALIFALEGEGVIGYEGVDNVIKAGENFHFAKGGMHSVKANGKFKMAILLTL
;
A
#
# COMPACT_ATOMS: atom_id res chain seq x y z
N GLY A 1 15.14 -8.45 -13.22
CA GLY A 1 15.75 -7.13 -13.41
C GLY A 1 14.91 -6.02 -12.81
N PHE A 2 15.55 -4.90 -12.56
CA PHE A 2 14.87 -3.70 -12.09
C PHE A 2 14.14 -2.99 -13.24
N GLU A 3 13.14 -2.18 -12.90
CA GLU A 3 12.36 -1.44 -13.88
C GLU A 3 12.69 0.05 -13.89
N MET A 4 13.12 0.63 -12.78
CA MET A 4 13.53 2.02 -12.69
C MET A 4 14.64 2.24 -11.66
N GLU A 5 15.33 3.36 -11.78
CA GLU A 5 16.30 3.82 -10.80
C GLU A 5 15.79 5.08 -10.10
N VAL A 6 16.01 5.14 -8.80
CA VAL A 6 15.85 6.34 -8.01
C VAL A 6 17.25 6.84 -7.67
N TYR A 7 17.58 8.06 -8.09
CA TYR A 7 18.90 8.66 -7.85
C TYR A 7 18.75 9.91 -6.98
N SER A 8 19.72 10.10 -6.10
CA SER A 8 19.73 11.19 -5.14
C SER A 8 20.82 12.19 -5.49
N ALA A 9 20.64 13.45 -5.07
CA ALA A 9 21.61 14.53 -5.29
C ALA A 9 22.99 14.24 -4.69
N ASP A 10 23.07 13.36 -3.69
CA ASP A 10 24.32 12.92 -3.06
C ASP A 10 25.04 11.79 -3.84
N GLY A 11 24.51 11.38 -5.00
CA GLY A 11 25.11 10.36 -5.86
C GLY A 11 24.65 8.94 -5.58
N GLU A 12 23.75 8.70 -4.62
CA GLU A 12 23.21 7.38 -4.36
C GLU A 12 22.19 6.96 -5.43
N ILE A 13 22.27 5.71 -5.88
CA ILE A 13 21.37 5.14 -6.88
C ILE A 13 20.76 3.87 -6.30
N LYS A 14 19.42 3.78 -6.31
CA LYS A 14 18.66 2.60 -5.90
C LYS A 14 17.86 2.08 -7.07
N LYS A 15 17.92 0.76 -7.31
CA LYS A 15 17.15 0.08 -8.34
C LYS A 15 15.87 -0.45 -7.73
N ILE A 16 14.74 -0.20 -8.37
CA ILE A 16 13.43 -0.60 -7.90
C ILE A 16 12.72 -1.43 -8.98
N SER A 17 12.14 -2.55 -8.57
CA SER A 17 11.43 -3.48 -9.43
C SER A 17 9.93 -3.45 -9.15
N LYS A 18 9.16 -4.09 -10.01
CA LYS A 18 7.70 -4.19 -9.85
C LYS A 18 7.34 -4.75 -8.46
N GLY A 19 6.39 -4.11 -7.79
CA GLY A 19 5.94 -4.49 -6.45
C GLY A 19 6.80 -3.97 -5.31
N GLU A 20 7.89 -3.27 -5.63
CA GLU A 20 8.77 -2.68 -4.62
C GLU A 20 8.46 -1.21 -4.38
N SER A 21 8.86 -0.72 -3.23
CA SER A 21 8.67 0.65 -2.78
C SER A 21 9.97 1.20 -2.21
N ILE A 22 10.05 2.52 -2.14
CA ILE A 22 11.14 3.22 -1.48
C ILE A 22 10.59 4.45 -0.75
N LEU A 23 11.07 4.69 0.46
CA LEU A 23 10.85 5.93 1.17
C LEU A 23 12.07 6.82 0.91
N THR A 24 11.86 7.98 0.29
CA THR A 24 12.95 8.91 0.03
C THR A 24 13.36 9.66 1.30
N ARG A 25 14.65 10.01 1.41
CA ARG A 25 15.18 10.74 2.56
C ARG A 25 14.72 12.20 2.52
N THR A 26 14.37 12.74 3.68
CA THR A 26 13.94 14.14 3.81
C THR A 26 15.09 15.10 3.49
N GLY A 27 14.79 16.13 2.71
CA GLY A 27 15.73 17.21 2.43
C GLY A 27 16.81 16.88 1.39
N ILE A 28 16.76 15.70 0.78
CA ILE A 28 17.70 15.31 -0.29
C ILE A 28 16.90 15.18 -1.59
N PRO A 29 17.16 16.03 -2.58
CA PRO A 29 16.48 15.93 -3.87
C PRO A 29 16.71 14.58 -4.52
N VAL A 30 15.66 14.03 -5.09
CA VAL A 30 15.69 12.75 -5.81
C VAL A 30 15.09 12.90 -7.20
N GLY A 31 15.54 12.06 -8.11
CA GLY A 31 14.96 11.93 -9.44
C GLY A 31 14.76 10.45 -9.76
N MET A 32 13.99 10.21 -10.79
CA MET A 32 13.68 8.86 -11.24
C MET A 32 13.94 8.75 -12.74
N ARG A 33 14.45 7.59 -13.17
CA ARG A 33 14.69 7.33 -14.58
C ARG A 33 14.48 5.84 -14.89
N SER A 34 14.09 5.55 -16.14
CA SER A 34 13.96 4.18 -16.63
C SER A 34 14.28 4.12 -18.09
N GLY A 35 14.86 3.01 -18.54
CA GLY A 35 15.11 2.72 -19.95
C GLY A 35 13.87 2.18 -20.69
N LYS A 36 12.75 2.01 -20.00
CA LYS A 36 11.49 1.52 -20.56
C LYS A 36 10.31 2.22 -19.91
N SER A 37 9.11 2.00 -20.43
CA SER A 37 7.89 2.56 -19.85
C SER A 37 7.63 1.97 -18.48
N VAL A 38 7.42 2.84 -17.50
CA VAL A 38 7.15 2.48 -16.09
C VAL A 38 6.04 3.36 -15.57
N VAL A 39 5.15 2.77 -14.78
CA VAL A 39 4.14 3.49 -14.01
C VAL A 39 4.43 3.27 -12.54
N TYR A 40 4.46 4.34 -11.77
CA TYR A 40 4.63 4.26 -10.32
C TYR A 40 3.63 5.16 -9.61
N THR A 41 3.35 4.85 -8.36
CA THR A 41 2.50 5.65 -7.49
C THR A 41 3.38 6.41 -6.52
N GLU A 42 3.13 7.70 -6.38
CA GLU A 42 3.82 8.56 -5.42
C GLU A 42 2.82 9.01 -4.34
N ILE A 43 3.19 8.80 -3.08
CA ILE A 43 2.44 9.27 -1.94
C ILE A 43 3.33 10.24 -1.18
N GLU A 44 2.89 11.50 -1.09
CA GLU A 44 3.61 12.53 -0.38
C GLU A 44 3.20 12.57 1.08
N VAL A 45 4.19 12.54 1.97
CA VAL A 45 4.02 12.63 3.41
C VAL A 45 4.69 13.90 3.89
N ARG A 46 4.04 14.64 4.81
CA ARG A 46 4.59 15.88 5.33
C ARG A 46 5.88 15.61 6.10
N LYS A 47 6.80 16.57 6.05
CA LYS A 47 8.10 16.48 6.72
C LYS A 47 8.00 16.18 8.22
N GLU A 48 7.00 16.75 8.90
CA GLU A 48 6.76 16.59 10.33
C GLU A 48 6.08 15.26 10.70
N ASP A 49 5.52 14.54 9.73
CA ASP A 49 4.88 13.26 10.00
C ASP A 49 5.90 12.14 10.03
N LYS A 50 5.70 11.23 10.98
CA LYS A 50 6.61 10.11 11.17
C LYS A 50 6.08 8.86 10.49
N MET A 51 6.94 8.25 9.68
CA MET A 51 6.69 6.92 9.11
C MET A 51 6.96 5.84 10.17
N ASN A 52 6.37 4.66 10.00
CA ASN A 52 6.68 3.52 10.85
C ASN A 52 8.19 3.24 10.85
N ASP A 53 8.77 3.03 12.03
CA ASP A 53 10.22 2.88 12.22
C ASP A 53 10.83 1.67 11.50
N VAL A 54 10.04 0.67 11.13
CA VAL A 54 10.56 -0.50 10.38
C VAL A 54 10.93 -0.13 8.95
N ILE A 55 10.40 1.00 8.44
CA ILE A 55 10.70 1.50 7.09
C ILE A 55 11.88 2.46 7.20
N LYS A 56 13.00 2.08 6.60
CA LYS A 56 14.21 2.88 6.61
C LYS A 56 14.31 3.68 5.30
N ALA A 57 14.39 5.00 5.42
CA ALA A 57 14.53 5.88 4.26
C ALA A 57 15.77 5.51 3.42
N GLY A 58 15.61 5.51 2.11
CA GLY A 58 16.66 5.14 1.16
C GLY A 58 16.76 3.65 0.86
N ASN A 59 16.04 2.79 1.57
CA ASN A 59 16.04 1.35 1.33
C ASN A 59 14.83 0.91 0.50
N VAL A 60 15.08 0.05 -0.47
CA VAL A 60 14.02 -0.58 -1.27
C VAL A 60 13.42 -1.73 -0.47
N PHE A 61 12.10 -1.84 -0.45
CA PHE A 61 11.36 -2.85 0.30
C PHE A 61 10.05 -3.18 -0.41
N LYS A 62 9.35 -4.20 0.09
CA LYS A 62 7.99 -4.52 -0.37
C LYS A 62 6.99 -4.26 0.74
N LEU A 63 5.92 -3.54 0.44
CA LEU A 63 4.82 -3.31 1.40
C LEU A 63 4.27 -4.64 1.91
N ALA A 64 4.15 -5.65 1.05
CA ALA A 64 3.65 -6.96 1.42
C ALA A 64 4.50 -7.66 2.49
N ASP A 65 5.80 -7.35 2.58
CA ASP A 65 6.70 -7.98 3.55
C ASP A 65 6.61 -7.35 4.94
N LEU A 66 5.87 -6.24 5.09
CA LEU A 66 5.73 -5.56 6.39
C LEU A 66 4.85 -6.34 7.37
N VAL A 67 3.94 -7.17 6.89
CA VAL A 67 3.01 -7.93 7.72
C VAL A 67 3.01 -9.42 7.33
N PRO A 68 3.11 -10.33 8.31
CA PRO A 68 3.01 -11.77 8.06
C PRO A 68 1.55 -12.22 8.03
N TYR A 69 1.29 -13.38 7.43
CA TYR A 69 0.04 -14.09 7.68
C TYR A 69 0.09 -14.75 9.06
N GLN A 70 -1.01 -14.70 9.78
CA GLN A 70 -1.21 -15.44 11.04
C GLN A 70 -2.50 -16.25 10.90
N GLU A 71 -2.43 -17.52 11.32
CA GLU A 71 -3.54 -18.46 11.19
C GLU A 71 -4.84 -17.90 11.80
N GLY A 72 -5.89 -17.84 10.97
CA GLY A 72 -7.22 -17.40 11.36
C GLY A 72 -7.33 -15.91 11.67
N LYS A 73 -6.33 -15.11 11.36
CA LYS A 73 -6.27 -13.69 11.76
C LYS A 73 -6.04 -12.75 10.60
N ILE A 74 -6.35 -11.49 10.85
CA ILE A 74 -5.96 -10.33 10.03
C ILE A 74 -4.88 -9.60 10.82
N VAL A 75 -3.74 -9.36 10.17
CA VAL A 75 -2.61 -8.62 10.76
C VAL A 75 -2.46 -7.30 10.03
N ASN A 76 -2.39 -6.20 10.75
CA ASN A 76 -2.23 -4.85 10.15
C ASN A 76 -1.04 -4.11 10.74
N MET A 77 -0.50 -3.21 9.93
CA MET A 77 0.53 -2.27 10.33
C MET A 77 0.24 -0.90 9.73
N ASP A 78 0.21 0.13 10.58
CA ASP A 78 0.16 1.51 10.11
C ASP A 78 1.53 1.88 9.55
N VAL A 79 1.56 2.26 8.26
CA VAL A 79 2.76 2.78 7.61
C VAL A 79 2.94 4.25 7.97
N VAL A 80 1.87 5.03 7.86
CA VAL A 80 1.80 6.42 8.30
C VAL A 80 0.35 6.71 8.73
N HIS A 81 0.22 7.52 9.78
CA HIS A 81 -1.09 7.96 10.24
C HIS A 81 -0.93 9.39 10.80
N ASN A 82 -1.62 10.32 10.19
CA ASN A 82 -1.66 11.72 10.62
C ASN A 82 -3.10 12.24 10.59
N ASP A 83 -3.30 13.55 10.75
CA ASP A 83 -4.64 14.15 10.77
C ASP A 83 -5.31 14.22 9.38
N LYS A 84 -4.56 13.96 8.31
CA LYS A 84 -5.04 14.04 6.91
C LYS A 84 -5.21 12.68 6.26
N MET A 85 -4.39 11.69 6.63
CA MET A 85 -4.37 10.40 5.96
C MET A 85 -3.92 9.28 6.88
N LYS A 86 -4.30 8.07 6.50
CA LYS A 86 -3.83 6.84 7.11
C LYS A 86 -3.51 5.85 5.99
N LEU A 87 -2.30 5.30 6.01
CA LEU A 87 -1.88 4.23 5.10
C LEU A 87 -1.59 2.99 5.94
N VAL A 88 -2.34 1.91 5.71
CA VAL A 88 -2.26 0.65 6.47
C VAL A 88 -1.98 -0.49 5.51
N VAL A 89 -1.09 -1.39 5.90
CA VAL A 89 -0.88 -2.68 5.21
C VAL A 89 -1.57 -3.76 6.03
N MET A 90 -2.31 -4.64 5.36
CA MET A 90 -3.10 -5.69 5.98
C MET A 90 -2.83 -7.04 5.34
N ALA A 91 -2.65 -8.07 6.16
CA ALA A 91 -2.54 -9.47 5.74
C ALA A 91 -3.75 -10.25 6.24
N PHE A 92 -4.49 -10.84 5.33
CA PHE A 92 -5.68 -11.66 5.60
C PHE A 92 -5.33 -13.13 5.41
N ASP A 93 -5.45 -13.93 6.45
CA ASP A 93 -5.40 -15.39 6.29
C ASP A 93 -6.62 -15.88 5.52
N SER A 94 -6.56 -17.10 4.99
CA SER A 94 -7.67 -17.69 4.25
C SER A 94 -8.97 -17.61 5.04
N GLN A 95 -10.07 -17.25 4.38
CA GLN A 95 -11.42 -17.15 4.95
C GLN A 95 -11.60 -16.05 6.00
N THR A 96 -10.65 -15.16 6.18
CA THR A 96 -10.83 -13.97 7.01
C THR A 96 -11.36 -12.81 6.18
N GLY A 97 -11.93 -11.80 6.84
CA GLY A 97 -12.45 -10.63 6.15
C GLY A 97 -12.92 -9.57 7.12
N LEU A 98 -13.20 -8.41 6.56
CA LEU A 98 -13.81 -7.27 7.26
C LEU A 98 -15.28 -7.20 6.86
N SER A 99 -16.15 -7.15 7.86
CA SER A 99 -17.60 -7.02 7.64
C SER A 99 -17.93 -5.65 7.04
N GLU A 100 -19.12 -5.55 6.45
CA GLU A 100 -19.59 -4.32 5.80
C GLU A 100 -19.61 -3.13 6.77
N HIS A 101 -19.05 -2.02 6.35
CA HIS A 101 -19.03 -0.75 7.09
C HIS A 101 -18.85 0.41 6.11
N ALA A 102 -19.13 1.63 6.57
CA ALA A 102 -18.99 2.84 5.76
C ALA A 102 -17.56 3.36 5.80
N ALA A 103 -17.06 3.82 4.66
CA ALA A 103 -15.76 4.47 4.59
C ALA A 103 -15.81 5.85 5.26
N PRO A 104 -14.90 6.17 6.21
CA PRO A 104 -14.90 7.46 6.89
C PRO A 104 -14.44 8.62 6.00
N GLY A 105 -13.75 8.32 4.93
CA GLY A 105 -13.28 9.25 3.91
C GLY A 105 -13.12 8.53 2.58
N GLU A 106 -12.47 9.16 1.63
CA GLU A 106 -12.09 8.47 0.40
C GLU A 106 -11.04 7.41 0.71
N ALA A 107 -11.14 6.26 0.08
CA ALA A 107 -10.20 5.16 0.31
C ALA A 107 -9.73 4.57 -1.02
N LEU A 108 -8.43 4.28 -1.10
CA LEU A 108 -7.84 3.61 -2.24
C LEU A 108 -7.14 2.33 -1.76
N ILE A 109 -7.54 1.20 -2.33
CA ILE A 109 -6.95 -0.10 -2.06
C ILE A 109 -5.91 -0.44 -3.12
N PHE A 110 -4.78 -0.97 -2.66
CA PHE A 110 -3.73 -1.57 -3.48
C PHE A 110 -3.65 -3.06 -3.11
N ALA A 111 -4.07 -3.96 -4.00
CA ALA A 111 -3.88 -5.38 -3.78
C ALA A 111 -2.39 -5.71 -3.97
N LEU A 112 -1.76 -6.31 -2.96
CA LEU A 112 -0.32 -6.56 -2.92
C LEU A 112 0.03 -8.01 -3.20
N GLU A 113 -0.78 -8.95 -2.73
CA GLU A 113 -0.51 -10.38 -2.84
C GLU A 113 -1.82 -11.16 -2.77
N GLY A 114 -1.95 -12.19 -3.60
CA GLY A 114 -3.13 -13.05 -3.59
C GLY A 114 -4.37 -12.42 -4.20
N GLU A 115 -5.53 -12.85 -3.74
CA GLU A 115 -6.83 -12.44 -4.26
C GLU A 115 -7.80 -12.15 -3.13
N GLY A 116 -8.58 -11.08 -3.29
CA GLY A 116 -9.66 -10.73 -2.38
C GLY A 116 -10.95 -10.44 -3.13
N VAL A 117 -12.05 -10.36 -2.38
CA VAL A 117 -13.34 -9.90 -2.88
C VAL A 117 -13.72 -8.64 -2.13
N ILE A 118 -13.90 -7.56 -2.87
CA ILE A 118 -14.34 -6.28 -2.33
C ILE A 118 -15.84 -6.17 -2.56
N GLY A 119 -16.61 -6.21 -1.47
CA GLY A 119 -18.03 -5.84 -1.53
C GLY A 119 -18.14 -4.32 -1.49
N TYR A 120 -18.79 -3.72 -2.47
CA TYR A 120 -18.98 -2.28 -2.52
C TYR A 120 -20.37 -1.95 -3.02
N GLU A 121 -21.15 -1.27 -2.17
CA GLU A 121 -22.54 -0.90 -2.46
C GLU A 121 -23.37 -2.10 -2.97
N GLY A 122 -23.21 -3.24 -2.30
CA GLY A 122 -23.96 -4.46 -2.61
C GLY A 122 -23.43 -5.27 -3.80
N VAL A 123 -22.31 -4.90 -4.40
CA VAL A 123 -21.70 -5.61 -5.52
C VAL A 123 -20.34 -6.17 -5.13
N ASP A 124 -20.11 -7.44 -5.41
CA ASP A 124 -18.83 -8.10 -5.18
C ASP A 124 -17.88 -7.88 -6.36
N ASN A 125 -16.66 -7.48 -6.04
CA ASN A 125 -15.61 -7.22 -7.02
C ASN A 125 -14.36 -8.03 -6.64
N VAL A 126 -13.89 -8.87 -7.55
CA VAL A 126 -12.65 -9.61 -7.35
C VAL A 126 -11.48 -8.67 -7.61
N ILE A 127 -10.50 -8.66 -6.70
CA ILE A 127 -9.29 -7.89 -6.83
C ILE A 127 -8.07 -8.81 -6.66
N LYS A 128 -7.08 -8.64 -7.53
CA LYS A 128 -5.84 -9.44 -7.55
C LYS A 128 -4.63 -8.55 -7.39
N ALA A 129 -3.53 -9.15 -6.94
CA ALA A 129 -2.25 -8.47 -6.79
C ALA A 129 -1.92 -7.58 -8.00
N GLY A 130 -1.57 -6.32 -7.75
CA GLY A 130 -1.30 -5.31 -8.77
C GLY A 130 -2.51 -4.48 -9.18
N GLU A 131 -3.71 -4.81 -8.71
CA GLU A 131 -4.94 -4.06 -9.00
C GLU A 131 -5.32 -3.12 -7.86
N ASN A 132 -6.14 -2.12 -8.17
CA ASN A 132 -6.60 -1.11 -7.22
C ASN A 132 -8.12 -1.03 -7.19
N PHE A 133 -8.66 -0.53 -6.08
CA PHE A 133 -10.09 -0.27 -5.92
C PHE A 133 -10.30 1.00 -5.11
N HIS A 134 -11.29 1.80 -5.49
CA HIS A 134 -11.62 3.06 -4.82
C HIS A 134 -12.96 2.97 -4.10
N PHE A 135 -13.00 3.42 -2.84
CA PHE A 135 -14.24 3.65 -2.11
C PHE A 135 -14.46 5.15 -1.96
N ALA A 136 -15.66 5.62 -2.33
CA ALA A 136 -16.07 6.97 -2.02
C ALA A 136 -16.40 7.10 -0.52
N LYS A 137 -16.26 8.30 0.02
CA LYS A 137 -16.65 8.60 1.40
C LYS A 137 -18.11 8.18 1.66
N GLY A 138 -18.32 7.45 2.75
CA GLY A 138 -19.63 6.94 3.12
C GLY A 138 -20.05 5.67 2.38
N GLY A 139 -19.27 5.22 1.39
CA GLY A 139 -19.56 3.98 0.66
C GLY A 139 -19.50 2.74 1.55
N MET A 140 -20.55 1.93 1.51
CA MET A 140 -20.60 0.67 2.25
C MET A 140 -19.72 -0.37 1.57
N HIS A 141 -18.76 -0.92 2.31
CA HIS A 141 -17.80 -1.86 1.76
C HIS A 141 -17.43 -2.96 2.75
N SER A 142 -17.00 -4.08 2.18
CA SER A 142 -16.45 -5.22 2.91
C SER A 142 -15.25 -5.78 2.15
N VAL A 143 -14.41 -6.54 2.85
CA VAL A 143 -13.26 -7.22 2.24
C VAL A 143 -13.28 -8.67 2.69
N LYS A 144 -13.11 -9.59 1.76
CA LYS A 144 -13.02 -11.02 2.06
C LYS A 144 -11.83 -11.61 1.33
N ALA A 145 -10.99 -12.35 2.07
CA ALA A 145 -9.88 -13.06 1.47
C ALA A 145 -10.38 -14.28 0.69
N ASN A 146 -9.87 -14.48 -0.51
CA ASN A 146 -10.06 -15.68 -1.30
C ASN A 146 -8.71 -16.40 -1.36
N GLY A 147 -8.47 -17.31 -0.40
CA GLY A 147 -7.14 -17.75 -0.04
C GLY A 147 -6.45 -16.68 0.82
N LYS A 148 -5.13 -16.66 0.83
CA LYS A 148 -4.36 -15.62 1.54
C LYS A 148 -4.30 -14.35 0.70
N PHE A 149 -4.49 -13.19 1.33
CA PHE A 149 -4.57 -11.90 0.66
C PHE A 149 -3.88 -10.81 1.44
N LYS A 150 -3.06 -9.98 0.77
CA LYS A 150 -2.49 -8.77 1.36
C LYS A 150 -2.89 -7.56 0.55
N MET A 151 -3.20 -6.48 1.24
CA MET A 151 -3.51 -5.19 0.63
C MET A 151 -2.93 -4.04 1.43
N ALA A 152 -2.76 -2.89 0.78
CA ALA A 152 -2.60 -1.62 1.45
C ALA A 152 -3.85 -0.79 1.22
N ILE A 153 -4.25 0.00 2.22
CA ILE A 153 -5.35 0.94 2.09
C ILE A 153 -4.88 2.33 2.49
N LEU A 154 -5.12 3.29 1.60
CA LEU A 154 -4.91 4.71 1.83
C LEU A 154 -6.26 5.35 2.11
N LEU A 155 -6.42 5.89 3.31
CA LEU A 155 -7.62 6.59 3.75
C LEU A 155 -7.34 8.08 3.84
N THR A 156 -8.21 8.92 3.28
CA THR A 156 -8.24 10.35 3.57
C THR A 156 -9.15 10.58 4.78
N LEU A 157 -8.70 11.44 5.67
CA LEU A 157 -9.38 11.70 6.95
C LEU A 157 -9.95 13.11 7.01
#